data_12c09117d3739a5052778b8914bf9da9
#
_entry.id   12c09117d3739a5052778b8914bf9da9
#
_cell.length_a   1.000
_cell.length_b   1.000
_cell.length_c   1.000
_cell.angle_alpha   90.00
_cell.angle_beta   90.00
_cell.angle_gamma   90.00
#
_symmetry.space_group_name_H-M   'P 1'
#
loop_
_entity.id
_entity.type
_entity.pdbx_description
1 polymer ?
#
loop_
_entity_poly.entity_id
_entity_poly.type
_entity_poly.pdbx_seq_one_letter_code
_entity_poly.pdbx_strand_id
1 'polypeptide(L)'
;GFAMAAFGESASAPPLAFDLDWFNPFGVESFSAFTAGLSLSIFIFWGWDVCLSISEESVGSDDVPGRAATLTVLLILGLYLVTAIATLQFAGISDIGLGLGNPRIQENVFAHLAGPVMGPLAILMSIAVLASTAASLQSTFVSPARTLLAMGYYGAVPERFASVCPRSKTPRYAT
;
A
#
# COMPACT_ATOMS: atom_id res chain seq x y z
N GLY A 1 -6.13 -9.54 13.53
CA GLY A 1 -7.40 -9.89 12.89
C GLY A 1 -7.22 -11.10 12.00
N PHE A 2 -6.79 -10.92 10.73
CA PHE A 2 -6.66 -12.01 9.75
C PHE A 2 -5.78 -13.16 10.21
N ALA A 3 -4.61 -12.88 10.76
CA ALA A 3 -3.70 -13.93 11.23
C ALA A 3 -4.34 -14.80 12.33
N MET A 4 -5.10 -14.21 13.24
CA MET A 4 -5.80 -14.94 14.29
C MET A 4 -7.01 -15.71 13.74
N ALA A 5 -7.73 -15.15 12.77
CA ALA A 5 -8.86 -15.81 12.12
C ALA A 5 -8.44 -17.00 11.25
N ALA A 6 -7.29 -16.92 10.60
CA ALA A 6 -6.74 -18.01 9.78
C ALA A 6 -6.38 -19.27 10.61
N PHE A 7 -6.08 -19.08 11.89
CA PHE A 7 -5.80 -20.19 12.82
C PHE A 7 -7.03 -20.64 13.64
N GLY A 8 -8.20 -20.01 13.42
CA GLY A 8 -9.47 -20.36 14.06
C GLY A 8 -10.41 -21.13 13.12
N GLU A 9 -11.32 -21.95 13.65
CA GLU A 9 -12.21 -22.83 12.89
C GLU A 9 -13.34 -22.13 12.11
N SER A 10 -13.25 -20.83 11.80
CA SER A 10 -14.35 -20.05 11.22
C SER A 10 -14.30 -19.85 9.69
N ALA A 11 -13.51 -20.63 8.97
CA ALA A 11 -13.38 -20.49 7.52
C ALA A 11 -14.56 -21.16 6.79
N SER A 12 -15.29 -20.43 5.98
CA SER A 12 -16.38 -20.94 5.13
C SER A 12 -15.93 -21.64 3.85
N ALA A 13 -14.61 -21.74 3.62
CA ALA A 13 -13.97 -22.53 2.57
C ALA A 13 -12.84 -23.37 3.20
N PRO A 14 -12.44 -24.51 2.61
CA PRO A 14 -11.32 -25.26 3.12
C PRO A 14 -10.07 -24.37 3.13
N PRO A 15 -9.46 -24.13 4.32
CA PRO A 15 -8.28 -23.27 4.41
C PRO A 15 -7.15 -23.87 3.56
N LEU A 16 -6.50 -23.04 2.77
CA LEU A 16 -5.30 -23.46 2.04
C LEU A 16 -4.18 -23.67 3.06
N ALA A 17 -3.66 -24.89 3.13
CA ALA A 17 -2.47 -25.15 3.91
C ALA A 17 -1.31 -24.31 3.37
N PHE A 18 -0.53 -23.71 4.27
CA PHE A 18 0.66 -23.00 3.87
C PHE A 18 1.63 -23.94 3.16
N ASP A 19 2.03 -23.59 1.94
CA ASP A 19 2.98 -24.33 1.14
C ASP A 19 4.12 -23.41 0.71
N LEU A 20 5.35 -23.88 0.79
CA LEU A 20 6.54 -23.14 0.32
C LEU A 20 6.53 -22.96 -1.20
N ASP A 21 5.81 -23.80 -1.93
CA ASP A 21 5.61 -23.66 -3.37
C ASP A 21 4.90 -22.37 -3.78
N TRP A 22 4.23 -21.68 -2.85
CA TRP A 22 3.67 -20.34 -3.10
C TRP A 22 4.75 -19.29 -3.44
N PHE A 23 5.98 -19.53 -3.04
CA PHE A 23 7.13 -18.69 -3.34
C PHE A 23 7.95 -19.15 -4.55
N ASN A 24 7.48 -20.19 -5.24
CA ASN A 24 8.17 -20.73 -6.41
C ASN A 24 7.83 -19.87 -7.67
N PRO A 25 8.76 -19.03 -8.17
CA PRO A 25 8.49 -18.20 -9.35
C PRO A 25 8.32 -19.01 -10.65
N PHE A 26 8.72 -20.30 -10.65
CA PHE A 26 8.60 -21.18 -11.80
C PHE A 26 7.27 -21.96 -11.80
N GLY A 27 6.50 -21.92 -10.71
CA GLY A 27 5.17 -22.52 -10.59
C GLY A 27 4.04 -21.69 -11.20
N VAL A 28 4.35 -20.56 -11.86
CA VAL A 28 3.35 -19.66 -12.45
C VAL A 28 2.82 -20.24 -13.76
N GLU A 29 1.50 -20.39 -13.87
CA GLU A 29 0.83 -21.02 -15.02
C GLU A 29 1.12 -20.33 -16.37
N SER A 30 1.34 -19.00 -16.38
CA SER A 30 1.63 -18.27 -17.61
C SER A 30 2.50 -17.05 -17.36
N PHE A 31 3.32 -16.69 -18.34
CA PHE A 31 4.11 -15.45 -18.33
C PHE A 31 3.23 -14.20 -18.22
N SER A 32 2.02 -14.24 -18.80
CA SER A 32 1.05 -13.14 -18.69
C SER A 32 0.57 -12.94 -17.24
N ALA A 33 0.27 -14.02 -16.51
CA ALA A 33 -0.11 -13.93 -15.09
C ALA A 33 1.05 -13.39 -14.24
N PHE A 34 2.27 -13.83 -14.51
CA PHE A 34 3.46 -13.32 -13.83
C PHE A 34 3.65 -11.82 -14.05
N THR A 35 3.58 -11.35 -15.30
CA THR A 35 3.76 -9.92 -15.61
C THR A 35 2.65 -9.05 -15.04
N ALA A 36 1.41 -9.53 -15.00
CA ALA A 36 0.30 -8.84 -14.36
C ALA A 36 0.52 -8.70 -12.85
N GLY A 37 0.91 -9.78 -12.16
CA GLY A 37 1.23 -9.76 -10.74
C GLY A 37 2.42 -8.86 -10.42
N LEU A 38 3.47 -8.90 -11.24
CA LEU A 38 4.63 -8.04 -11.10
C LEU A 38 4.26 -6.56 -11.25
N SER A 39 3.46 -6.22 -12.25
CA SER A 39 2.97 -4.86 -12.47
C SER A 39 2.17 -4.32 -11.27
N LEU A 40 1.24 -5.12 -10.74
CA LEU A 40 0.49 -4.77 -9.53
C LEU A 40 1.42 -4.60 -8.32
N SER A 41 2.43 -5.45 -8.17
CA SER A 41 3.40 -5.35 -7.06
C SER A 41 4.18 -4.04 -7.09
N ILE A 42 4.57 -3.55 -8.27
CA ILE A 42 5.24 -2.26 -8.42
C ILE A 42 4.35 -1.12 -7.90
N PHE A 43 3.05 -1.13 -8.24
CA PHE A 43 2.12 -0.11 -7.76
C PHE A 43 1.87 -0.18 -6.26
N ILE A 44 1.84 -1.36 -5.67
CA ILE A 44 1.64 -1.56 -4.22
C ILE A 44 2.77 -0.93 -3.41
N PHE A 45 4.01 -0.95 -3.94
CA PHE A 45 5.18 -0.35 -3.29
C PHE A 45 5.39 1.13 -3.61
N TRP A 46 4.49 1.77 -4.37
CA TRP A 46 4.59 3.18 -4.67
C TRP A 46 4.47 4.04 -3.41
N GLY A 47 5.23 5.14 -3.36
CA GLY A 47 5.16 6.15 -2.30
C GLY A 47 6.30 6.11 -1.29
N TRP A 48 7.24 5.17 -1.40
CA TRP A 48 8.45 5.13 -0.58
C TRP A 48 9.35 6.37 -0.79
N ASP A 49 9.28 6.98 -1.97
CA ASP A 49 10.01 8.16 -2.41
C ASP A 49 9.57 9.44 -1.68
N VAL A 50 8.39 9.46 -1.07
CA VAL A 50 7.91 10.62 -0.29
C VAL A 50 8.88 10.97 0.84
N CYS A 51 9.49 9.98 1.49
CA CYS A 51 10.51 10.21 2.52
C CYS A 51 11.73 10.98 1.98
N LEU A 52 12.06 10.78 0.71
CA LEU A 52 13.17 11.49 0.04
C LEU A 52 12.77 12.89 -0.39
N SER A 53 11.51 13.08 -0.81
CA SER A 53 10.96 14.37 -1.23
C SER A 53 10.92 15.41 -0.11
N ILE A 54 10.88 14.98 1.16
CA ILE A 54 10.88 15.83 2.34
C ILE A 54 12.24 15.84 3.08
N SER A 55 13.29 15.34 2.44
CA SER A 55 14.63 15.23 3.04
C SER A 55 15.18 16.58 3.52
N GLU A 56 14.90 17.66 2.80
CA GLU A 56 15.34 19.03 3.14
C GLU A 56 14.73 19.55 4.45
N GLU A 57 13.59 18.98 4.90
CA GLU A 57 12.93 19.35 6.16
C GLU A 57 13.31 18.41 7.32
N SER A 58 14.06 17.35 7.03
CA SER A 58 14.49 16.40 8.04
C SER A 58 15.64 16.95 8.88
N VAL A 59 15.48 16.90 10.19
CA VAL A 59 16.53 17.27 11.15
C VAL A 59 17.39 16.03 11.42
N GLY A 60 18.69 16.11 11.14
CA GLY A 60 19.62 15.00 11.38
C GLY A 60 20.75 14.92 10.34
N SER A 61 21.37 13.76 10.24
CA SER A 61 22.39 13.48 9.21
C SER A 61 21.77 13.21 7.84
N ASP A 62 22.51 13.45 6.78
CA ASP A 62 22.06 13.34 5.38
C ASP A 62 21.59 11.91 5.00
N ASP A 63 21.95 10.89 5.76
CA ASP A 63 21.55 9.50 5.53
C ASP A 63 20.23 9.11 6.21
N VAL A 64 19.65 9.96 7.07
CA VAL A 64 18.38 9.67 7.77
C VAL A 64 17.22 9.39 6.81
N PRO A 65 16.96 10.21 5.76
CA PRO A 65 15.87 9.93 4.82
C PRO A 65 16.03 8.62 4.07
N GLY A 66 17.26 8.31 3.63
CA GLY A 66 17.56 7.04 2.93
C GLY A 66 17.35 5.81 3.81
N ARG A 67 17.76 5.87 5.07
CA ARG A 67 17.53 4.79 6.06
C ARG A 67 16.04 4.64 6.36
N ALA A 68 15.32 5.75 6.53
CA ALA A 68 13.88 5.73 6.76
C ALA A 68 13.14 5.09 5.57
N ALA A 69 13.47 5.46 4.34
CA ALA A 69 12.90 4.85 3.14
C ALA A 69 13.16 3.34 3.07
N THR A 70 14.39 2.90 3.32
CA THR A 70 14.74 1.47 3.33
C THR A 70 13.97 0.69 4.38
N LEU A 71 13.92 1.19 5.62
CA LEU A 71 13.18 0.56 6.70
C LEU A 71 11.68 0.50 6.41
N THR A 72 11.12 1.54 5.81
CA THR A 72 9.71 1.60 5.40
C THR A 72 9.41 0.52 4.37
N VAL A 73 10.23 0.37 3.32
CA VAL A 73 10.03 -0.67 2.30
C VAL A 73 10.09 -2.07 2.91
N LEU A 74 11.05 -2.35 3.79
CA LEU A 74 11.18 -3.65 4.45
C LEU A 74 9.99 -3.95 5.37
N LEU A 75 9.53 -2.96 6.12
CA LEU A 75 8.37 -3.10 7.00
C LEU A 75 7.09 -3.36 6.19
N ILE A 76 6.87 -2.59 5.12
CA ILE A 76 5.71 -2.76 4.24
C ILE A 76 5.75 -4.13 3.56
N LEU A 77 6.91 -4.58 3.08
CA LEU A 77 7.07 -5.92 2.51
C LEU A 77 6.65 -7.00 3.50
N GLY A 78 7.13 -6.92 4.74
CA GLY A 78 6.75 -7.87 5.79
C GLY A 78 5.26 -7.86 6.08
N LEU A 79 4.64 -6.68 6.18
CA LEU A 79 3.19 -6.54 6.41
C LEU A 79 2.38 -7.12 5.24
N TYR A 80 2.78 -6.87 4.00
CA TYR A 80 2.08 -7.40 2.83
C TYR A 80 2.19 -8.92 2.74
N LEU A 81 3.37 -9.49 2.99
CA LEU A 81 3.54 -10.94 3.01
C LEU A 81 2.66 -11.61 4.08
N VAL A 82 2.68 -11.07 5.31
CA VAL A 82 1.85 -11.61 6.40
C VAL A 82 0.35 -11.48 6.08
N THR A 83 -0.07 -10.35 5.54
CA THR A 83 -1.48 -10.13 5.18
C THR A 83 -1.90 -11.03 4.02
N ALA A 84 -1.07 -11.18 2.99
CA ALA A 84 -1.37 -12.04 1.84
C ALA A 84 -1.49 -13.50 2.26
N ILE A 85 -0.53 -14.02 3.02
CA ILE A 85 -0.56 -15.39 3.53
C ILE A 85 -1.80 -15.62 4.40
N ALA A 86 -2.06 -14.72 5.36
CA ALA A 86 -3.21 -14.85 6.25
C ALA A 86 -4.55 -14.79 5.49
N THR A 87 -4.64 -13.92 4.46
CA THR A 87 -5.85 -13.80 3.65
C THR A 87 -6.06 -15.04 2.78
N LEU A 88 -5.00 -15.57 2.16
CA LEU A 88 -5.04 -16.80 1.37
C LEU A 88 -5.43 -18.01 2.21
N GLN A 89 -4.88 -18.15 3.42
CA GLN A 89 -5.23 -19.21 4.35
C GLN A 89 -6.69 -19.14 4.82
N PHE A 90 -7.20 -17.92 5.03
CA PHE A 90 -8.57 -17.72 5.51
C PHE A 90 -9.61 -17.86 4.41
N ALA A 91 -9.43 -17.24 3.24
CA ALA A 91 -10.42 -17.12 2.18
C ALA A 91 -10.23 -18.18 1.08
N GLY A 92 -9.01 -18.70 0.86
CA GLY A 92 -8.68 -19.55 -0.26
C GLY A 92 -8.76 -18.82 -1.61
N ILE A 93 -8.60 -19.59 -2.69
CA ILE A 93 -8.59 -19.09 -4.09
C ILE A 93 -9.84 -19.46 -4.87
N SER A 94 -10.90 -19.97 -4.23
CA SER A 94 -12.13 -20.43 -4.91
C SER A 94 -12.87 -19.26 -5.57
N ASP A 95 -13.62 -19.55 -6.64
CA ASP A 95 -14.43 -18.56 -7.37
C ASP A 95 -15.80 -18.30 -6.73
N ILE A 96 -16.08 -18.97 -5.61
CA ILE A 96 -17.36 -18.89 -4.90
C ILE A 96 -17.18 -18.49 -3.44
N GLY A 97 -18.23 -17.98 -2.83
CA GLY A 97 -18.23 -17.57 -1.42
C GLY A 97 -17.24 -16.44 -1.14
N LEU A 98 -16.41 -16.60 -0.12
CA LEU A 98 -15.36 -15.65 0.29
C LEU A 98 -14.02 -15.88 -0.42
N GLY A 99 -13.94 -16.82 -1.37
CA GLY A 99 -12.70 -17.11 -2.09
C GLY A 99 -12.20 -15.90 -2.90
N LEU A 100 -10.89 -15.74 -2.92
CA LEU A 100 -10.24 -14.58 -3.57
C LEU A 100 -10.39 -14.59 -5.11
N GLY A 101 -10.72 -15.73 -5.72
CA GLY A 101 -11.07 -15.86 -7.15
C GLY A 101 -12.46 -15.34 -7.50
N ASN A 102 -13.34 -15.08 -6.51
CA ASN A 102 -14.71 -14.67 -6.75
C ASN A 102 -14.80 -13.23 -7.30
N PRO A 103 -15.26 -13.02 -8.57
CA PRO A 103 -15.32 -11.69 -9.19
C PRO A 103 -16.19 -10.68 -8.42
N ARG A 104 -17.15 -11.16 -7.62
CA ARG A 104 -18.06 -10.27 -6.88
C ARG A 104 -17.40 -9.57 -5.70
N ILE A 105 -16.31 -10.14 -5.17
CA ILE A 105 -15.63 -9.59 -4.00
C ILE A 105 -14.25 -9.01 -4.32
N GLN A 106 -13.71 -9.26 -5.51
CA GLN A 106 -12.36 -8.84 -5.91
C GLN A 106 -12.14 -7.32 -5.77
N GLU A 107 -13.15 -6.51 -6.05
CA GLU A 107 -13.04 -5.05 -5.93
C GLU A 107 -12.98 -4.56 -4.47
N ASN A 108 -13.53 -5.33 -3.53
CA ASN A 108 -13.66 -4.95 -2.12
C ASN A 108 -13.43 -6.11 -1.16
N VAL A 109 -12.34 -6.86 -1.36
CA VAL A 109 -12.00 -8.06 -0.58
C VAL A 109 -12.08 -7.81 0.93
N PHE A 110 -11.44 -6.74 1.41
CA PHE A 110 -11.41 -6.44 2.85
C PHE A 110 -12.77 -6.08 3.43
N ALA A 111 -13.65 -5.43 2.66
CA ALA A 111 -15.01 -5.14 3.11
C ALA A 111 -15.83 -6.42 3.28
N HIS A 112 -15.69 -7.37 2.35
CA HIS A 112 -16.39 -8.66 2.44
C HIS A 112 -15.82 -9.58 3.53
N LEU A 113 -14.52 -9.53 3.75
CA LEU A 113 -13.86 -10.33 4.80
C LEU A 113 -13.97 -9.70 6.20
N ALA A 114 -14.30 -8.41 6.30
CA ALA A 114 -14.39 -7.71 7.59
C ALA A 114 -15.42 -8.33 8.53
N GLY A 115 -16.61 -8.67 8.04
CA GLY A 115 -17.66 -9.31 8.83
C GLY A 115 -17.23 -10.66 9.41
N PRO A 116 -16.86 -11.63 8.59
CA PRO A 116 -16.39 -12.94 9.03
C PRO A 116 -15.17 -12.92 9.96
N VAL A 117 -14.25 -11.96 9.76
CA VAL A 117 -12.98 -11.88 10.54
C VAL A 117 -13.15 -11.07 11.82
N MET A 118 -13.90 -9.98 11.78
CA MET A 118 -13.98 -8.99 12.86
C MET A 118 -15.34 -8.96 13.56
N GLY A 119 -16.35 -9.63 13.00
CA GLY A 119 -17.70 -9.65 13.56
C GLY A 119 -18.26 -8.23 13.78
N PRO A 120 -18.70 -7.87 15.02
CA PRO A 120 -19.25 -6.56 15.31
C PRO A 120 -18.29 -5.38 15.07
N LEU A 121 -17.00 -5.66 15.03
CA LEU A 121 -15.94 -4.66 14.80
C LEU A 121 -15.62 -4.43 13.31
N ALA A 122 -16.40 -5.02 12.39
CA ALA A 122 -16.21 -4.85 10.95
C ALA A 122 -16.18 -3.37 10.50
N ILE A 123 -16.92 -2.50 11.20
CA ILE A 123 -16.93 -1.05 10.94
C ILE A 123 -15.51 -0.44 11.05
N LEU A 124 -14.64 -0.97 11.90
CA LEU A 124 -13.27 -0.50 12.05
C LEU A 124 -12.46 -0.71 10.76
N MET A 125 -12.74 -1.76 9.98
CA MET A 125 -12.11 -1.97 8.69
C MET A 125 -12.47 -0.84 7.71
N SER A 126 -13.73 -0.44 7.65
CA SER A 126 -14.17 0.68 6.81
C SER A 126 -13.51 2.00 7.22
N ILE A 127 -13.43 2.26 8.51
CA ILE A 127 -12.75 3.44 9.06
C ILE A 127 -11.26 3.40 8.71
N ALA A 128 -10.59 2.26 8.84
CA ALA A 128 -9.19 2.09 8.50
C ALA A 128 -8.93 2.32 7.01
N VAL A 129 -9.79 1.81 6.12
CA VAL A 129 -9.70 2.04 4.67
C VAL A 129 -9.87 3.52 4.34
N LEU A 130 -10.87 4.19 4.93
CA LEU A 130 -11.09 5.62 4.74
C LEU A 130 -9.89 6.45 5.23
N ALA A 131 -9.38 6.17 6.41
CA ALA A 131 -8.22 6.85 6.97
C ALA A 131 -6.96 6.63 6.11
N SER A 132 -6.75 5.41 5.64
CA SER A 132 -5.65 5.06 4.74
C SER A 132 -5.74 5.80 3.40
N THR A 133 -6.94 5.86 2.82
CA THR A 133 -7.19 6.60 1.57
C THR A 133 -6.93 8.09 1.74
N ALA A 134 -7.39 8.69 2.84
CA ALA A 134 -7.14 10.09 3.15
C ALA A 134 -5.64 10.38 3.33
N ALA A 135 -4.92 9.52 4.03
CA ALA A 135 -3.48 9.64 4.22
C ALA A 135 -2.70 9.50 2.90
N SER A 136 -3.09 8.54 2.06
CA SER A 136 -2.49 8.37 0.72
C SER A 136 -2.74 9.57 -0.17
N LEU A 137 -3.95 10.14 -0.14
CA LEU A 137 -4.26 11.35 -0.89
C LEU A 137 -3.37 12.51 -0.45
N GLN A 138 -3.21 12.72 0.85
CA GLN A 138 -2.36 13.78 1.39
C GLN A 138 -0.90 13.62 0.95
N SER A 139 -0.32 12.43 1.06
CA SER A 139 1.07 12.17 0.66
C SER A 139 1.28 12.32 -0.85
N THR A 140 0.28 11.96 -1.66
CA THR A 140 0.33 12.13 -3.12
C THR A 140 0.41 13.59 -3.55
N PHE A 141 -0.11 14.55 -2.78
CA PHE A 141 0.02 15.97 -3.09
C PHE A 141 1.37 16.57 -2.68
N VAL A 142 2.01 16.05 -1.65
CA VAL A 142 3.27 16.61 -1.12
C VAL A 142 4.41 16.51 -2.13
N SER A 143 4.62 15.33 -2.71
CA SER A 143 5.73 15.10 -3.63
C SER A 143 5.66 15.93 -4.92
N PRO A 144 4.54 15.99 -5.68
CA PRO A 144 4.42 16.85 -6.86
C PRO A 144 4.55 18.35 -6.53
N ALA A 145 4.03 18.81 -5.40
CA ALA A 145 4.16 20.20 -5.00
C ALA A 145 5.63 20.60 -4.80
N ARG A 146 6.41 19.73 -4.18
CA ARG A 146 7.86 19.89 -4.01
C ARG A 146 8.62 19.83 -5.33
N THR A 147 8.27 18.89 -6.18
CA THR A 147 8.86 18.77 -7.52
C THR A 147 8.61 20.03 -8.35
N LEU A 148 7.39 20.57 -8.35
CA LEU A 148 7.08 21.82 -9.05
C LEU A 148 7.86 23.02 -8.48
N LEU A 149 8.02 23.09 -7.17
CA LEU A 149 8.85 24.12 -6.53
C LEU A 149 10.30 24.02 -7.01
N ALA A 150 10.90 22.85 -6.98
CA ALA A 150 12.26 22.62 -7.46
C ALA A 150 12.40 22.94 -8.95
N MET A 151 11.46 22.54 -9.80
CA MET A 151 11.44 22.91 -11.22
C MET A 151 11.36 24.41 -11.43
N GLY A 152 10.63 25.13 -10.59
CA GLY A 152 10.59 26.61 -10.59
C GLY A 152 11.95 27.22 -10.25
N TYR A 153 12.64 26.68 -9.25
CA TYR A 153 13.99 27.12 -8.87
C TYR A 153 15.02 26.90 -9.98
N TYR A 154 14.94 25.78 -10.69
CA TYR A 154 15.85 25.46 -11.79
C TYR A 154 15.41 26.06 -13.15
N GLY A 155 14.34 26.86 -13.18
CA GLY A 155 13.88 27.52 -14.41
C GLY A 155 13.20 26.59 -15.43
N ALA A 156 12.87 25.36 -15.05
CA ALA A 156 12.14 24.42 -15.92
C ALA A 156 10.65 24.77 -16.08
N VAL A 157 10.08 25.51 -15.14
CA VAL A 157 8.73 26.08 -15.18
C VAL A 157 8.78 27.56 -14.80
N PRO A 158 7.72 28.35 -15.08
CA PRO A 158 7.70 29.78 -14.76
C PRO A 158 8.06 30.05 -13.29
N GLU A 159 8.86 31.08 -13.05
CA GLU A 159 9.44 31.47 -11.75
C GLU A 159 8.40 31.66 -10.61
N ARG A 160 7.15 31.94 -10.96
CA ARG A 160 6.02 31.98 -10.00
C ARG A 160 5.86 30.70 -9.18
N PHE A 161 6.23 29.54 -9.72
CA PHE A 161 6.19 28.26 -9.00
C PHE A 161 7.30 28.09 -7.97
N ALA A 162 8.37 28.88 -8.06
CA ALA A 162 9.43 28.95 -7.04
C ALA A 162 9.03 29.76 -5.79
N SER A 163 7.85 30.38 -5.79
CA SER A 163 7.42 31.22 -4.67
C SER A 163 6.89 30.41 -3.50
N VAL A 164 7.45 30.69 -2.31
CA VAL A 164 7.05 30.06 -1.05
C VAL A 164 6.25 31.08 -0.23
N CYS A 165 5.15 30.66 0.39
CA CYS A 165 4.37 31.51 1.28
C CYS A 165 5.17 31.80 2.57
N PRO A 166 5.42 33.08 2.93
CA PRO A 166 6.22 33.43 4.11
C PRO A 166 5.64 32.92 5.43
N ARG A 167 4.30 32.81 5.49
CA ARG A 167 3.57 32.43 6.72
C ARG A 167 3.49 30.91 6.93
N SER A 168 3.18 30.16 5.87
CA SER A 168 2.99 28.69 5.95
C SER A 168 4.23 27.91 5.52
N LYS A 169 5.22 28.58 4.91
CA LYS A 169 6.43 27.98 4.32
C LYS A 169 6.13 26.86 3.31
N THR A 170 4.95 26.92 2.67
CA THR A 170 4.53 25.99 1.63
C THR A 170 4.61 26.64 0.25
N PRO A 171 4.77 25.87 -0.84
CA PRO A 171 4.72 26.38 -2.21
C PRO A 171 3.37 27.05 -2.48
N ARG A 172 3.38 28.32 -2.92
CA ARG A 172 2.15 29.12 -3.05
C ARG A 172 1.27 28.73 -4.23
N TYR A 173 1.88 28.27 -5.32
CA TYR A 173 1.20 27.95 -6.59
C TYR A 173 1.24 26.47 -6.95
N ALA A 174 1.93 25.65 -6.17
CA ALA A 174 2.07 24.21 -6.43
C ALA A 174 1.22 23.35 -5.47
N THR A 175 0.48 23.99 -4.55
CA THR A 175 -0.48 23.32 -3.63
C THR A 175 -1.91 23.67 -3.96
#